data_075b6baa23d7bd009521948c5a624bd8
#
_entry.id   075b6baa23d7bd009521948c5a624bd8
#
_cell.length_a   1.000
_cell.length_b   1.000
_cell.length_c   1.000
_cell.angle_alpha   90.00
_cell.angle_beta   90.00
_cell.angle_gamma   90.00
#
_symmetry.space_group_name_H-M   'P 1'
#
loop_
_entity.id
_entity.type
_entity.pdbx_description
1 polymer ?
#
loop_
_entity_poly.entity_id
_entity_poly.type
_entity_poly.pdbx_seq_one_letter_code
_entity_poly.pdbx_strand_id
1 'polypeptide(L)'
;MKALPEGGRRFLIGKAMLLVAGLVAAVFLSVLNGNRAEAESPGPPASVKAENEGSAKEGVKPGFEELKGRWRRPDGGYIIEIKNVDATGKMDVAYFNPKPINVSKAEATREGSATKVFIELRDAGYPGSTYTLTYDPHSDQVRGVYFQAAMQQQFEVVFFRIK
;
A
#
# COMPACT_ATOMS: atom_id res chain seq x y z
N MET A 1 -20.08 -18.91 58.04
CA MET A 1 -20.90 -19.79 57.21
C MET A 1 -21.89 -18.95 56.44
N LYS A 2 -21.63 -18.75 55.13
CA LYS A 2 -22.69 -18.55 54.13
C LYS A 2 -22.02 -18.60 52.72
N ALA A 3 -22.55 -19.49 51.96
CA ALA A 3 -21.99 -19.93 50.66
C ALA A 3 -22.22 -18.95 49.52
N LEU A 4 -21.35 -19.05 48.53
CA LEU A 4 -21.39 -18.48 47.17
C LEU A 4 -22.59 -19.00 46.37
N PRO A 5 -22.98 -18.29 45.28
CA PRO A 5 -23.40 -19.01 44.11
C PRO A 5 -22.47 -18.73 42.90
N GLU A 6 -22.04 -19.82 42.31
CA GLU A 6 -21.46 -19.85 40.96
C GLU A 6 -22.55 -19.50 39.93
N GLY A 7 -22.18 -18.64 38.97
CA GLY A 7 -22.98 -18.31 37.79
C GLY A 7 -22.14 -18.44 36.52
N GLY A 8 -21.93 -19.68 36.09
CA GLY A 8 -21.29 -19.97 34.80
C GLY A 8 -22.19 -19.56 33.64
N ARG A 9 -21.72 -18.63 32.78
CA ARG A 9 -22.28 -18.40 31.44
C ARG A 9 -21.34 -18.97 30.38
N ARG A 10 -21.70 -20.15 29.93
CA ARG A 10 -21.14 -20.76 28.74
C ARG A 10 -21.65 -20.00 27.49
N PHE A 11 -20.78 -19.26 26.81
CA PHE A 11 -21.08 -18.76 25.47
C PHE A 11 -20.73 -19.86 24.45
N LEU A 12 -21.79 -20.37 23.81
CA LEU A 12 -21.71 -21.28 22.68
C LEU A 12 -21.22 -20.52 21.45
N ILE A 13 -20.09 -20.95 20.93
CA ILE A 13 -19.53 -20.48 19.66
C ILE A 13 -20.26 -21.21 18.55
N GLY A 14 -21.12 -20.52 17.81
CA GLY A 14 -21.71 -21.01 16.58
C GLY A 14 -20.73 -20.96 15.43
N LYS A 15 -20.29 -22.12 14.94
CA LYS A 15 -19.60 -22.27 13.65
C LYS A 15 -20.61 -22.07 12.54
N ALA A 16 -20.47 -21.03 11.74
CA ALA A 16 -21.10 -20.93 10.43
C ALA A 16 -20.00 -21.04 9.34
N MET A 17 -19.88 -22.23 8.80
CA MET A 17 -19.07 -22.56 7.64
C MET A 17 -19.92 -22.34 6.39
N LEU A 18 -19.63 -21.34 5.59
CA LEU A 18 -20.26 -21.16 4.29
C LEU A 18 -19.22 -21.41 3.19
N LEU A 19 -19.32 -22.63 2.61
CA LEU A 19 -18.66 -23.03 1.38
C LEU A 19 -19.47 -22.48 0.19
N VAL A 20 -18.85 -21.61 -0.62
CA VAL A 20 -19.36 -21.30 -1.95
C VAL A 20 -18.30 -21.71 -2.97
N ALA A 21 -18.54 -22.87 -3.58
CA ALA A 21 -17.81 -23.31 -4.76
C ALA A 21 -18.49 -22.70 -5.99
N GLY A 22 -17.82 -21.82 -6.69
CA GLY A 22 -18.24 -21.25 -7.97
C GLY A 22 -17.32 -21.71 -9.09
N LEU A 23 -17.77 -22.70 -9.84
CA LEU A 23 -17.15 -23.21 -11.06
C LEU A 23 -17.50 -22.25 -12.21
N VAL A 24 -16.51 -21.62 -12.86
CA VAL A 24 -16.69 -20.93 -14.13
C VAL A 24 -15.83 -21.59 -15.19
N ALA A 25 -16.49 -22.26 -16.10
CA ALA A 25 -15.91 -22.88 -17.28
C ALA A 25 -15.57 -21.81 -18.32
N ALA A 26 -14.34 -21.80 -18.80
CA ALA A 26 -13.88 -21.00 -19.92
C ALA A 26 -14.19 -21.74 -21.23
N VAL A 27 -14.97 -21.11 -22.11
CA VAL A 27 -15.19 -21.55 -23.50
C VAL A 27 -14.17 -20.82 -24.37
N PHE A 28 -13.20 -21.56 -24.91
CA PHE A 28 -12.34 -21.13 -26.01
C PHE A 28 -13.12 -21.30 -27.34
N LEU A 29 -13.27 -20.24 -28.07
CA LEU A 29 -13.66 -20.30 -29.47
C LEU A 29 -12.59 -19.69 -30.34
N SER A 30 -11.84 -20.56 -31.01
CA SER A 30 -10.88 -20.23 -32.07
C SER A 30 -11.64 -19.91 -33.35
N VAL A 31 -11.35 -18.75 -33.95
CA VAL A 31 -11.70 -18.51 -35.38
C VAL A 31 -10.41 -18.21 -36.12
N LEU A 32 -9.99 -19.20 -36.90
CA LEU A 32 -9.04 -19.06 -37.98
C LEU A 32 -9.76 -18.36 -39.16
N ASN A 33 -9.18 -17.29 -39.66
CA ASN A 33 -9.41 -16.93 -41.05
C ASN A 33 -8.11 -16.34 -41.64
N GLY A 34 -7.53 -17.11 -42.54
CA GLY A 34 -6.43 -16.68 -43.34
C GLY A 34 -6.89 -15.90 -44.56
N ASN A 35 -6.14 -14.95 -45.00
CA ASN A 35 -5.95 -14.68 -46.41
C ASN A 35 -4.58 -14.04 -46.71
N ARG A 36 -3.98 -14.57 -47.70
CA ARG A 36 -2.71 -14.44 -48.36
C ARG A 36 -2.81 -13.40 -49.50
N ALA A 37 -1.69 -12.77 -49.77
CA ALA A 37 -1.17 -12.17 -51.02
C ALA A 37 -0.62 -10.78 -50.72
N GLU A 38 0.59 -10.61 -50.90
CA GLU A 38 1.60 -10.55 -52.00
C GLU A 38 1.98 -9.11 -52.36
N ALA A 39 3.28 -8.86 -52.14
CA ALA A 39 4.25 -8.04 -52.91
C ALA A 39 3.89 -6.59 -53.28
N GLU A 40 4.70 -5.66 -52.89
CA GLU A 40 5.70 -4.96 -53.66
C GLU A 40 6.37 -3.81 -52.89
N SER A 41 7.68 -3.78 -52.92
CA SER A 41 8.53 -2.61 -52.67
C SER A 41 8.98 -2.10 -54.03
N PRO A 42 9.30 -0.82 -54.29
CA PRO A 42 10.36 -0.09 -53.64
C PRO A 42 10.21 1.45 -53.57
N GLY A 43 11.03 2.08 -52.72
CA GLY A 43 11.69 3.35 -53.02
C GLY A 43 11.31 4.56 -52.17
N PRO A 44 12.33 5.23 -51.54
CA PRO A 44 12.16 6.54 -50.93
C PRO A 44 12.43 7.64 -51.98
N PRO A 45 12.12 8.91 -51.81
CA PRO A 45 12.36 9.75 -50.65
C PRO A 45 11.32 10.88 -50.46
N ALA A 46 11.27 11.46 -49.30
CA ALA A 46 11.26 12.92 -49.16
C ALA A 46 11.15 13.32 -47.69
N SER A 47 12.17 14.01 -47.23
CA SER A 47 12.15 14.86 -46.07
C SER A 47 10.94 15.75 -46.06
N VAL A 48 10.13 15.65 -45.01
CA VAL A 48 9.30 16.74 -44.56
C VAL A 48 9.57 16.92 -43.07
N LYS A 49 10.39 17.92 -42.83
CA LYS A 49 10.65 18.54 -41.57
C LYS A 49 9.29 19.12 -41.10
N ALA A 50 8.63 18.41 -40.20
CA ALA A 50 7.54 18.97 -39.44
C ALA A 50 8.08 19.15 -38.03
N GLU A 51 8.49 20.39 -37.77
CA GLU A 51 8.56 20.92 -36.45
C GLU A 51 7.15 20.80 -35.85
N ASN A 52 6.97 19.82 -35.02
CA ASN A 52 5.86 19.84 -34.06
C ASN A 52 6.47 20.07 -32.69
N GLU A 53 6.65 21.34 -32.37
CA GLU A 53 6.79 21.80 -31.00
C GLU A 53 5.47 21.53 -30.27
N GLY A 54 5.19 20.27 -30.01
CA GLY A 54 4.27 19.82 -29.02
C GLY A 54 5.09 19.57 -27.76
N SER A 55 5.30 20.61 -26.97
CA SER A 55 5.71 20.49 -25.58
C SER A 55 4.72 19.56 -24.86
N ALA A 56 4.92 18.25 -25.02
CA ALA A 56 4.44 17.31 -24.03
C ALA A 56 5.19 17.70 -22.75
N LYS A 57 4.50 18.41 -21.86
CA LYS A 57 4.86 18.43 -20.46
C LYS A 57 4.98 16.96 -20.09
N GLU A 58 6.20 16.41 -20.10
CA GLU A 58 6.55 15.22 -19.36
C GLU A 58 5.94 15.45 -17.98
N GLY A 59 4.87 14.73 -17.69
CA GLY A 59 4.28 14.77 -16.38
C GLY A 59 5.37 14.34 -15.43
N VAL A 60 6.00 15.29 -14.77
CA VAL A 60 6.83 15.08 -13.60
C VAL A 60 5.98 14.15 -12.76
N LYS A 61 6.38 12.86 -12.68
CA LYS A 61 5.75 11.93 -11.74
C LYS A 61 5.82 12.65 -10.40
N PRO A 62 4.68 13.06 -9.81
CA PRO A 62 4.74 13.80 -8.57
C PRO A 62 5.54 12.94 -7.61
N GLY A 63 6.65 13.48 -7.11
CA GLY A 63 7.45 12.82 -6.08
C GLY A 63 6.56 12.53 -4.88
N PHE A 64 7.09 11.80 -3.92
CA PHE A 64 6.41 11.53 -2.65
C PHE A 64 6.76 12.57 -1.58
N GLU A 65 7.03 13.82 -2.01
CA GLU A 65 7.49 14.91 -1.12
C GLU A 65 6.48 15.20 -0.01
N GLU A 66 5.19 15.01 -0.31
CA GLU A 66 4.11 15.19 0.64
C GLU A 66 4.17 14.24 1.83
N LEU A 67 4.88 13.12 1.72
CA LEU A 67 5.04 12.17 2.82
C LEU A 67 6.13 12.57 3.81
N LYS A 68 7.10 13.40 3.41
CA LYS A 68 8.24 13.78 4.25
C LYS A 68 7.79 14.52 5.49
N GLY A 69 8.42 14.21 6.62
CA GLY A 69 8.16 14.85 7.91
C GLY A 69 7.91 13.84 9.02
N ARG A 70 7.40 14.36 10.14
CA ARG A 70 7.13 13.57 11.33
C ARG A 70 5.64 13.39 11.53
N TRP A 71 5.25 12.16 11.84
CA TRP A 71 3.88 11.72 11.96
C TRP A 71 3.67 11.06 13.31
N ARG A 72 2.68 11.49 14.09
CA ARG A 72 2.41 10.99 15.45
C ARG A 72 0.99 10.41 15.54
N ARG A 73 0.88 9.26 16.21
CA ARG A 73 -0.42 8.71 16.63
C ARG A 73 -0.91 9.43 17.90
N PRO A 74 -2.21 9.78 17.95
CA PRO A 74 -2.77 10.48 19.12
C PRO A 74 -2.90 9.59 20.35
N ASP A 75 -2.99 8.27 20.18
CA ASP A 75 -3.22 7.26 21.20
C ASP A 75 -1.93 6.75 21.89
N GLY A 76 -0.79 7.39 21.65
CA GLY A 76 0.47 7.00 22.27
C GLY A 76 1.67 7.80 21.80
N GLY A 77 2.85 7.32 22.19
CA GLY A 77 4.16 7.92 21.83
C GLY A 77 4.72 7.46 20.49
N TYR A 78 3.89 6.89 19.61
CA TYR A 78 4.31 6.33 18.33
C TYR A 78 4.59 7.43 17.32
N ILE A 79 5.81 7.46 16.79
CA ILE A 79 6.24 8.44 15.78
C ILE A 79 6.84 7.71 14.58
N ILE A 80 6.39 8.06 13.39
CA ILE A 80 7.03 7.76 12.12
C ILE A 80 7.70 9.05 11.64
N GLU A 81 9.00 9.00 11.34
CA GLU A 81 9.74 10.09 10.72
C GLU A 81 10.18 9.66 9.32
N ILE A 82 9.59 10.25 8.30
CA ILE A 82 9.92 10.01 6.89
C ILE A 82 10.91 11.10 6.49
N LYS A 83 12.19 10.73 6.38
CA LYS A 83 13.29 11.65 6.08
C LYS A 83 13.43 11.89 4.59
N ASN A 84 13.27 10.83 3.80
CA ASN A 84 13.36 10.89 2.35
C ASN A 84 12.50 9.81 1.69
N VAL A 85 12.06 10.09 0.45
CA VAL A 85 11.45 9.11 -0.45
C VAL A 85 12.05 9.35 -1.83
N ASP A 86 12.60 8.32 -2.43
CA ASP A 86 13.18 8.43 -3.77
C ASP A 86 12.12 8.27 -4.87
N ALA A 87 12.54 8.47 -6.12
CA ALA A 87 11.64 8.38 -7.28
C ALA A 87 11.03 6.98 -7.50
N THR A 88 11.63 5.95 -6.91
CA THR A 88 11.13 4.56 -6.97
C THR A 88 10.15 4.26 -5.84
N GLY A 89 10.00 5.17 -4.88
CA GLY A 89 9.18 5.01 -3.69
C GLY A 89 9.90 4.38 -2.51
N LYS A 90 11.21 4.08 -2.62
CA LYS A 90 11.98 3.61 -1.46
C LYS A 90 12.15 4.74 -0.46
N MET A 91 11.91 4.44 0.82
CA MET A 91 11.85 5.43 1.89
C MET A 91 12.99 5.26 2.90
N ASP A 92 13.55 6.39 3.38
CA ASP A 92 14.34 6.46 4.61
C ASP A 92 13.41 6.87 5.76
N VAL A 93 13.15 5.91 6.66
CA VAL A 93 12.19 6.06 7.75
C VAL A 93 12.81 5.67 9.07
N ALA A 94 12.56 6.49 10.10
CA ALA A 94 12.79 6.13 11.50
C ALA A 94 11.44 5.94 12.21
N TYR A 95 11.37 4.96 13.10
CA TYR A 95 10.18 4.70 13.91
C TYR A 95 10.54 4.70 15.40
N PHE A 96 9.66 5.29 16.22
CA PHE A 96 9.88 5.43 17.67
C PHE A 96 8.65 4.99 18.48
N ASN A 97 8.91 4.27 19.59
CA ASN A 97 7.89 3.86 20.57
C ASN A 97 8.47 3.65 21.99
N PRO A 98 8.72 4.65 22.81
CA PRO A 98 9.27 5.97 22.44
C PRO A 98 10.72 5.88 21.99
N LYS A 99 11.41 4.75 22.23
CA LYS A 99 12.77 4.47 21.74
C LYS A 99 12.77 4.15 20.26
N PRO A 100 13.90 4.36 19.56
CA PRO A 100 14.04 3.93 18.19
C PRO A 100 13.81 2.43 18.04
N ILE A 101 13.05 2.05 17.02
CA ILE A 101 12.77 0.66 16.62
C ILE A 101 13.28 0.48 15.19
N ASN A 102 13.95 -0.64 14.92
CA ASN A 102 14.51 -0.91 13.60
C ASN A 102 13.41 -1.06 12.53
N VAL A 103 13.55 -0.29 11.46
CA VAL A 103 12.73 -0.38 10.24
C VAL A 103 13.48 -1.24 9.23
N SER A 104 12.95 -2.41 8.91
CA SER A 104 13.56 -3.34 7.95
C SER A 104 13.22 -3.03 6.50
N LYS A 105 12.02 -2.48 6.26
CA LYS A 105 11.53 -2.09 4.95
C LYS A 105 10.60 -0.89 5.06
N ALA A 106 10.75 0.07 4.14
CA ALA A 106 9.82 1.18 4.01
C ALA A 106 9.71 1.59 2.54
N GLU A 107 8.48 1.66 2.03
CA GLU A 107 8.20 2.00 0.64
C GLU A 107 6.88 2.74 0.49
N ALA A 108 6.83 3.64 -0.49
CA ALA A 108 5.64 4.34 -0.94
C ALA A 108 5.29 3.90 -2.36
N THR A 109 4.00 3.78 -2.66
CA THR A 109 3.49 3.45 -4.01
C THR A 109 2.32 4.35 -4.37
N ARG A 110 2.09 4.53 -5.68
CA ARG A 110 0.89 5.20 -6.20
C ARG A 110 -0.07 4.15 -6.73
N GLU A 111 -1.29 4.18 -6.23
CA GLU A 111 -2.41 3.37 -6.71
C GLU A 111 -3.53 4.31 -7.17
N GLY A 112 -3.55 4.62 -8.47
CA GLY A 112 -4.41 5.68 -9.00
C GLY A 112 -4.04 7.04 -8.39
N SER A 113 -5.00 7.69 -7.73
CA SER A 113 -4.79 8.95 -7.01
C SER A 113 -4.30 8.75 -5.56
N ALA A 114 -4.29 7.52 -5.05
CA ALA A 114 -3.93 7.24 -3.67
C ALA A 114 -2.42 7.03 -3.51
N THR A 115 -1.82 7.64 -2.48
CA THR A 115 -0.45 7.37 -2.05
C THR A 115 -0.49 6.38 -0.89
N LYS A 116 0.09 5.20 -1.12
CA LYS A 116 0.21 4.13 -0.11
C LYS A 116 1.60 4.15 0.51
N VAL A 117 1.66 3.80 1.78
CA VAL A 117 2.90 3.69 2.58
C VAL A 117 2.91 2.33 3.25
N PHE A 118 3.99 1.59 3.05
CA PHE A 118 4.28 0.34 3.73
C PHE A 118 5.54 0.48 4.58
N ILE A 119 5.47 0.04 5.85
CA ILE A 119 6.61 0.03 6.76
C ILE A 119 6.63 -1.30 7.50
N GLU A 120 7.75 -1.99 7.50
CA GLU A 120 7.98 -3.21 8.27
C GLU A 120 8.98 -2.95 9.40
N LEU A 121 8.61 -3.37 10.60
CA LEU A 121 9.43 -3.26 11.82
C LEU A 121 10.06 -4.62 12.16
N ARG A 122 11.37 -4.66 12.36
CA ARG A 122 12.10 -5.84 12.83
C ARG A 122 13.03 -5.48 13.98
N ASP A 123 12.54 -5.68 15.17
CA ASP A 123 13.27 -5.43 16.39
C ASP A 123 12.77 -6.35 17.52
N ALA A 124 13.40 -6.29 18.68
CA ALA A 124 12.91 -6.95 19.88
C ALA A 124 11.47 -6.48 20.18
N GLY A 125 10.52 -7.41 20.23
CA GLY A 125 9.09 -7.11 20.35
C GLY A 125 8.35 -6.76 19.04
N TYR A 126 9.08 -6.67 17.92
CA TYR A 126 8.51 -6.36 16.58
C TYR A 126 8.99 -7.38 15.55
N PRO A 127 8.54 -8.66 15.61
CA PRO A 127 9.01 -9.72 14.72
C PRO A 127 8.35 -9.68 13.33
N GLY A 128 8.50 -8.57 12.61
CA GLY A 128 7.86 -8.33 11.31
C GLY A 128 6.48 -7.70 11.41
N SER A 129 6.26 -6.84 12.41
CA SER A 129 5.04 -6.01 12.49
C SER A 129 5.03 -4.99 11.37
N THR A 130 3.86 -4.72 10.78
CA THR A 130 3.76 -3.85 9.60
C THR A 130 2.73 -2.75 9.74
N TYR A 131 3.01 -1.62 9.10
CA TYR A 131 2.04 -0.58 8.80
C TYR A 131 1.70 -0.61 7.32
N THR A 132 0.42 -0.60 7.00
CA THR A 132 -0.10 -0.38 5.64
C THR A 132 -1.02 0.83 5.71
N LEU A 133 -0.54 1.96 5.20
CA LEU A 133 -1.19 3.25 5.37
C LEU A 133 -1.52 3.88 4.02
N THR A 134 -2.48 4.80 4.02
CA THR A 134 -2.82 5.66 2.88
C THR A 134 -2.74 7.10 3.32
N TYR A 135 -2.07 7.94 2.54
CA TYR A 135 -2.03 9.37 2.77
C TYR A 135 -3.31 10.04 2.29
N ASP A 136 -3.87 10.89 3.13
CA ASP A 136 -5.01 11.74 2.83
C ASP A 136 -4.54 13.21 2.77
N PRO A 137 -4.45 13.81 1.56
CA PRO A 137 -3.99 15.18 1.39
C PRO A 137 -4.97 16.23 1.94
N HIS A 138 -6.25 15.89 2.06
CA HIS A 138 -7.26 16.84 2.55
C HIS A 138 -7.14 17.09 4.05
N SER A 139 -6.78 16.05 4.80
CA SER A 139 -6.65 16.11 6.25
C SER A 139 -5.20 16.11 6.75
N ASP A 140 -4.22 16.00 5.84
CA ASP A 140 -2.79 15.83 6.11
C ASP A 140 -2.54 14.73 7.15
N GLN A 141 -3.08 13.54 6.87
CA GLN A 141 -3.01 12.37 7.72
C GLN A 141 -2.53 11.15 6.92
N VAL A 142 -1.88 10.21 7.60
CA VAL A 142 -1.71 8.85 7.08
C VAL A 142 -2.51 7.90 7.95
N ARG A 143 -3.39 7.12 7.33
CA ARG A 143 -4.31 6.20 8.02
C ARG A 143 -4.31 4.82 7.41
N GLY A 144 -4.58 3.80 8.19
CA GLY A 144 -4.67 2.43 7.73
C GLY A 144 -4.56 1.42 8.84
N VAL A 145 -3.81 0.34 8.60
CA VAL A 145 -3.74 -0.80 9.50
C VAL A 145 -2.32 -1.00 10.02
N TYR A 146 -2.21 -1.23 11.31
CA TYR A 146 -1.05 -1.80 11.97
C TYR A 146 -1.29 -3.29 12.23
N PHE A 147 -0.45 -4.14 11.67
CA PHE A 147 -0.41 -5.57 12.00
C PHE A 147 0.66 -5.84 13.04
N GLN A 148 0.25 -6.27 14.22
CA GLN A 148 1.14 -6.68 15.31
C GLN A 148 1.49 -8.16 15.17
N ALA A 149 2.65 -8.46 14.61
CA ALA A 149 3.03 -9.82 14.27
C ALA A 149 3.13 -10.76 15.50
N ALA A 150 3.60 -10.26 16.64
CA ALA A 150 3.73 -11.05 17.87
C ALA A 150 2.38 -11.58 18.41
N MET A 151 1.29 -10.86 18.18
CA MET A 151 -0.05 -11.19 18.66
C MET A 151 -1.00 -11.62 17.53
N GLN A 152 -0.56 -11.55 16.26
CA GLN A 152 -1.38 -11.82 15.06
C GLN A 152 -2.68 -10.98 15.04
N GLN A 153 -2.57 -9.71 15.46
CA GLN A 153 -3.70 -8.79 15.56
C GLN A 153 -3.52 -7.59 14.64
N GLN A 154 -4.65 -7.03 14.21
CA GLN A 154 -4.69 -5.83 13.38
C GLN A 154 -5.42 -4.72 14.13
N PHE A 155 -4.93 -3.49 13.97
CA PHE A 155 -5.47 -2.29 14.58
C PHE A 155 -5.59 -1.21 13.51
N GLU A 156 -6.73 -0.54 13.45
CA GLU A 156 -6.86 0.68 12.67
C GLU A 156 -6.07 1.79 13.36
N VAL A 157 -5.31 2.54 12.57
CA VAL A 157 -4.42 3.59 13.08
C VAL A 157 -4.50 4.83 12.20
N VAL A 158 -4.27 5.98 12.83
CA VAL A 158 -4.13 7.26 12.16
C VAL A 158 -2.93 8.00 12.74
N PHE A 159 -2.18 8.65 11.87
CA PHE A 159 -1.07 9.53 12.24
C PHE A 159 -1.33 10.93 11.70
N PHE A 160 -1.06 11.92 12.50
CA PHE A 160 -1.15 13.32 12.16
C PHE A 160 0.26 13.89 12.01
N ARG A 161 0.43 14.77 11.05
CA ARG A 161 1.71 15.49 10.91
C ARG A 161 1.94 16.36 12.12
N ILE A 162 3.18 16.33 12.62
CA ILE A 162 3.65 17.25 13.66
C ILE A 162 4.72 18.17 13.09
N LYS A 163 4.65 19.43 13.49
CA LYS A 163 5.62 20.48 13.10
C LYS A 163 6.87 20.39 13.97
#